data_8b395e40c0f84dabbe2bdc682e5a913f
#
_entry.id   8b395e40c0f84dabbe2bdc682e5a913f
#
_cell.length_a   1.000
_cell.length_b   1.000
_cell.length_c   1.000
_cell.angle_alpha   90.00
_cell.angle_beta   90.00
_cell.angle_gamma   90.00
#
_symmetry.space_group_name_H-M   'P 1'
#
loop_
_entity.id
_entity.type
_entity.pdbx_description
1 polymer ?
#
loop_
_entity_poly.entity_id
_entity_poly.type
_entity_poly.pdbx_seq_one_letter_code
_entity_poly.pdbx_strand_id
1 'polypeptide(L)'
;RIAGLDEMAYRKLLWSHRPLTDFWRVGKGYSKRLEEHGMYTMGDVAKMSVKNEELLYKLFGVNAELLIDHAWGWENVTIESIKAYRPATNSICSGQVLHCPYNYENTKLIVKEMTELLALDLVEKGLVANQISNFIYSIYCSRATSYRF
;
A
#
# COMPACT_ATOMS: atom_id res chain seq x y z
N ARG A 1 19.06 -1.16 -15.24
CA ARG A 1 18.81 -0.09 -16.22
C ARG A 1 18.41 1.16 -15.45
N ILE A 2 18.94 2.32 -15.86
CA ILE A 2 18.60 3.63 -15.28
C ILE A 2 17.97 4.43 -16.41
N ALA A 3 16.85 5.10 -16.12
CA ALA A 3 16.18 6.01 -17.04
C ALA A 3 15.94 7.36 -16.32
N GLY A 4 16.14 8.46 -17.03
CA GLY A 4 15.69 9.77 -16.59
C GLY A 4 14.25 10.01 -17.07
N LEU A 5 13.40 10.47 -16.17
CA LEU A 5 12.01 10.79 -16.48
C LEU A 5 11.66 12.11 -15.79
N ASP A 6 11.40 13.14 -16.57
CA ASP A 6 10.80 14.38 -16.11
C ASP A 6 9.29 14.41 -16.39
N GLU A 7 8.59 15.43 -15.91
CA GLU A 7 7.14 15.54 -16.07
C GLU A 7 6.70 15.54 -17.55
N MET A 8 7.45 16.18 -18.41
CA MET A 8 7.10 16.26 -19.84
C MET A 8 7.32 14.93 -20.53
N ALA A 9 8.42 14.25 -20.23
CA ALA A 9 8.69 12.90 -20.73
C ALA A 9 7.67 11.89 -20.19
N TYR A 10 7.29 12.00 -18.90
CA TYR A 10 6.23 11.19 -18.30
C TYR A 10 4.92 11.34 -19.09
N ARG A 11 4.45 12.57 -19.32
CA ARG A 11 3.21 12.83 -20.07
C ARG A 11 3.28 12.30 -21.49
N LYS A 12 4.41 12.50 -22.17
CA LYS A 12 4.61 12.04 -23.56
C LYS A 12 4.65 10.52 -23.69
N LEU A 13 5.28 9.82 -22.72
CA LEU A 13 5.57 8.40 -22.82
C LEU A 13 4.54 7.52 -22.08
N LEU A 14 4.01 8.00 -20.94
CA LEU A 14 3.24 7.17 -20.03
C LEU A 14 1.75 7.55 -19.90
N TRP A 15 1.32 8.70 -20.38
CA TRP A 15 -0.09 9.09 -20.33
C TRP A 15 -1.03 8.13 -21.06
N SER A 16 -0.55 7.45 -22.07
CA SER A 16 -1.33 6.45 -22.84
C SER A 16 -1.08 5.01 -22.38
N HIS A 17 -0.21 4.81 -21.39
CA HIS A 17 0.14 3.46 -20.91
C HIS A 17 -1.04 2.76 -20.27
N ARG A 18 -1.13 1.46 -20.49
CA ARG A 18 -2.06 0.51 -19.88
C ARG A 18 -1.34 -0.77 -19.49
N PRO A 19 -1.77 -1.46 -18.43
CA PRO A 19 -2.91 -1.15 -17.54
C PRO A 19 -2.56 -0.08 -16.48
N LEU A 20 -3.59 0.53 -15.90
CA LEU A 20 -3.44 1.48 -14.79
C LEU A 20 -2.75 0.89 -13.56
N THR A 21 -2.87 -0.42 -13.37
CA THR A 21 -2.25 -1.14 -12.23
C THR A 21 -0.73 -1.20 -12.26
N ASP A 22 -0.09 -0.79 -13.36
CA ASP A 22 1.37 -0.67 -13.44
C ASP A 22 1.89 0.59 -12.75
N PHE A 23 0.99 1.53 -12.42
CA PHE A 23 1.36 2.76 -11.74
C PHE A 23 1.33 2.59 -10.21
N TRP A 24 2.27 3.24 -9.55
CA TRP A 24 2.38 3.25 -8.09
C TRP A 24 1.06 3.66 -7.44
N ARG A 25 0.65 2.91 -6.42
CA ARG A 25 -0.60 3.07 -5.65
C ARG A 25 -1.91 2.88 -6.43
N VAL A 26 -1.86 2.48 -7.68
CA VAL A 26 -3.07 2.12 -8.44
C VAL A 26 -3.25 0.61 -8.45
N GLY A 27 -3.92 0.10 -7.42
CA GLY A 27 -4.30 -1.31 -7.34
C GLY A 27 -5.59 -1.61 -8.14
N LYS A 28 -5.97 -2.90 -8.19
CA LYS A 28 -7.18 -3.38 -8.92
C LYS A 28 -8.45 -2.63 -8.53
N GLY A 29 -8.62 -2.26 -7.25
CA GLY A 29 -9.79 -1.52 -6.79
C GLY A 29 -9.86 -0.09 -7.32
N TYR A 30 -8.70 0.59 -7.43
CA TYR A 30 -8.61 1.93 -8.03
C TYR A 30 -8.84 1.86 -9.54
N SER A 31 -8.16 0.94 -10.24
CA SER A 31 -8.31 0.74 -11.68
C SER A 31 -9.77 0.51 -12.05
N LYS A 32 -10.46 -0.41 -11.35
CA LYS A 32 -11.87 -0.69 -11.60
C LYS A 32 -12.76 0.55 -11.45
N ARG A 33 -12.61 1.32 -10.37
CA ARG A 33 -13.40 2.53 -10.15
C ARG A 33 -13.13 3.61 -11.22
N LEU A 34 -11.88 3.75 -11.66
CA LEU A 34 -11.51 4.66 -12.74
C LEU A 34 -12.14 4.24 -14.06
N GLU A 35 -12.06 2.96 -14.41
CA GLU A 35 -12.62 2.36 -15.61
C GLU A 35 -14.16 2.50 -15.68
N GLU A 36 -14.86 2.32 -14.56
CA GLU A 36 -16.31 2.54 -14.43
C GLU A 36 -16.73 3.98 -14.78
N HIS A 37 -15.78 4.93 -14.68
CA HIS A 37 -15.98 6.34 -15.03
C HIS A 37 -15.27 6.76 -16.32
N GLY A 38 -14.87 5.78 -17.15
CA GLY A 38 -14.28 6.01 -18.46
C GLY A 38 -12.82 6.47 -18.43
N MET A 39 -12.12 6.30 -17.33
CA MET A 39 -10.70 6.63 -17.19
C MET A 39 -9.86 5.34 -17.25
N TYR A 40 -9.15 5.15 -18.35
CA TYR A 40 -8.37 3.94 -18.63
C TYR A 40 -6.87 4.16 -18.59
N THR A 41 -6.43 5.41 -18.50
CA THR A 41 -5.03 5.83 -18.52
C THR A 41 -4.78 6.96 -17.53
N MET A 42 -3.51 7.19 -17.16
CA MET A 42 -3.15 8.34 -16.31
C MET A 42 -3.45 9.67 -17.02
N GLY A 43 -3.34 9.72 -18.33
CA GLY A 43 -3.76 10.89 -19.11
C GLY A 43 -5.25 11.18 -19.03
N ASP A 44 -6.11 10.15 -18.90
CA ASP A 44 -7.54 10.35 -18.67
C ASP A 44 -7.82 10.89 -17.28
N VAL A 45 -7.11 10.39 -16.25
CA VAL A 45 -7.18 10.91 -14.88
C VAL A 45 -6.76 12.38 -14.83
N ALA A 46 -5.64 12.74 -15.46
CA ALA A 46 -5.16 14.12 -15.54
C ALA A 46 -6.17 15.04 -16.24
N LYS A 47 -6.80 14.61 -17.33
CA LYS A 47 -7.85 15.38 -18.00
C LYS A 47 -9.12 15.51 -17.14
N MET A 48 -9.46 14.46 -16.41
CA MET A 48 -10.61 14.45 -15.52
C MET A 48 -10.39 15.42 -14.34
N SER A 49 -9.18 15.53 -13.79
CA SER A 49 -8.88 16.48 -12.72
C SER A 49 -9.14 17.93 -13.11
N VAL A 50 -8.92 18.29 -14.38
CA VAL A 50 -9.24 19.64 -14.89
C VAL A 50 -10.73 19.80 -15.16
N LYS A 51 -11.41 18.75 -15.63
CA LYS A 51 -12.82 18.81 -16.03
C LYS A 51 -13.77 18.70 -14.84
N ASN A 52 -13.50 17.82 -13.92
CA ASN A 52 -14.34 17.52 -12.76
C ASN A 52 -13.51 16.85 -11.64
N GLU A 53 -12.76 17.68 -10.93
CA GLU A 53 -11.91 17.22 -9.82
C GLU A 53 -12.74 16.62 -8.66
N GLU A 54 -13.94 17.18 -8.41
CA GLU A 54 -14.84 16.71 -7.35
C GLU A 54 -15.19 15.22 -7.51
N LEU A 55 -15.30 14.74 -8.74
CA LEU A 55 -15.55 13.32 -8.99
C LEU A 55 -14.40 12.46 -8.43
N LEU A 56 -13.15 12.86 -8.64
CA LEU A 56 -11.98 12.13 -8.13
C LEU A 56 -11.95 12.13 -6.60
N TYR A 57 -12.24 13.27 -5.96
CA TYR A 57 -12.35 13.35 -4.49
C TYR A 57 -13.51 12.50 -3.95
N LYS A 58 -14.65 12.47 -4.65
CA LYS A 58 -15.76 11.59 -4.27
C LYS A 58 -15.41 10.10 -4.35
N LEU A 59 -14.62 9.70 -5.32
CA LEU A 59 -14.22 8.29 -5.53
C LEU A 59 -13.10 7.85 -4.57
N PHE A 60 -12.15 8.73 -4.26
CA PHE A 60 -10.90 8.35 -3.59
C PHE A 60 -10.61 9.14 -2.31
N GLY A 61 -11.46 10.11 -1.95
CA GLY A 61 -11.25 10.98 -0.79
C GLY A 61 -9.93 11.74 -0.91
N VAL A 62 -9.25 11.94 0.20
CA VAL A 62 -7.94 12.65 0.24
C VAL A 62 -6.84 12.01 -0.61
N ASN A 63 -6.98 10.74 -0.95
CA ASN A 63 -6.02 10.08 -1.84
C ASN A 63 -6.17 10.51 -3.32
N ALA A 64 -7.21 11.25 -3.67
CA ALA A 64 -7.38 11.81 -5.00
C ALA A 64 -6.26 12.80 -5.33
N GLU A 65 -5.84 13.61 -4.37
CA GLU A 65 -4.75 14.59 -4.53
C GLU A 65 -3.48 13.92 -5.04
N LEU A 66 -3.02 12.88 -4.33
CA LEU A 66 -1.84 12.12 -4.73
C LEU A 66 -2.01 11.44 -6.11
N LEU A 67 -3.21 10.92 -6.39
CA LEU A 67 -3.50 10.30 -7.69
C LEU A 67 -3.44 11.34 -8.82
N ILE A 68 -3.94 12.55 -8.59
CA ILE A 68 -3.90 13.66 -9.54
C ILE A 68 -2.46 14.10 -9.78
N ASP A 69 -1.70 14.33 -8.72
CA ASP A 69 -0.28 14.71 -8.82
C ASP A 69 0.51 13.70 -9.65
N HIS A 70 0.38 12.41 -9.33
CA HIS A 70 1.03 11.35 -10.08
C HIS A 70 0.52 11.25 -11.53
N ALA A 71 -0.76 11.56 -11.79
CA ALA A 71 -1.28 11.59 -13.15
C ALA A 71 -0.68 12.73 -13.98
N TRP A 72 -0.34 13.84 -13.33
CA TRP A 72 0.39 14.94 -13.97
C TRP A 72 1.91 14.72 -14.05
N GLY A 73 2.43 13.66 -13.41
CA GLY A 73 3.85 13.35 -13.32
C GLY A 73 4.58 14.12 -12.23
N TRP A 74 3.83 14.66 -11.27
CA TRP A 74 4.38 15.37 -10.12
C TRP A 74 4.62 14.43 -8.95
N GLU A 75 5.80 14.53 -8.32
CA GLU A 75 6.15 13.86 -7.08
C GLU A 75 6.83 14.87 -6.15
N ASN A 76 6.21 15.13 -5.01
CA ASN A 76 6.71 16.10 -4.04
C ASN A 76 7.70 15.50 -3.04
N VAL A 77 7.83 14.17 -3.00
CA VAL A 77 8.73 13.49 -2.08
C VAL A 77 10.11 13.36 -2.69
N THR A 78 11.10 13.98 -2.05
CA THR A 78 12.50 13.89 -2.47
C THR A 78 13.25 12.78 -1.72
N ILE A 79 14.40 12.37 -2.24
CA ILE A 79 15.30 11.42 -1.56
C ILE A 79 15.73 11.96 -0.18
N GLU A 80 15.92 13.26 -0.06
CA GLU A 80 16.24 13.94 1.20
C GLU A 80 15.10 13.82 2.19
N SER A 81 13.86 14.04 1.74
CA SER A 81 12.64 13.85 2.56
C SER A 81 12.51 12.42 3.07
N ILE A 82 12.77 11.43 2.20
CA ILE A 82 12.74 10.01 2.58
C ILE A 82 13.80 9.70 3.64
N LYS A 83 15.03 10.18 3.45
CA LYS A 83 16.13 9.99 4.41
C LYS A 83 15.90 10.69 5.74
N ALA A 84 15.25 11.85 5.72
CA ALA A 84 14.93 12.64 6.90
C ALA A 84 13.70 12.13 7.66
N TYR A 85 12.86 11.32 7.01
CA TYR A 85 11.62 10.83 7.61
C TYR A 85 11.89 10.04 8.89
N ARG A 86 11.17 10.40 9.94
CA ARG A 86 11.11 9.66 11.22
C ARG A 86 9.66 9.32 11.50
N PRO A 87 9.29 8.04 11.59
CA PRO A 87 7.91 7.65 11.88
C PRO A 87 7.49 8.15 13.28
N ALA A 88 6.27 8.63 13.38
CA ALA A 88 5.70 9.05 14.67
C ALA A 88 5.46 7.85 15.60
N THR A 89 5.24 6.67 15.03
CA THR A 89 5.08 5.42 15.77
C THR A 89 5.99 4.36 15.15
N ASN A 90 6.62 3.57 16.01
CA ASN A 90 7.43 2.43 15.59
C ASN A 90 6.65 1.15 15.85
N SER A 91 6.57 0.29 14.83
CA SER A 91 6.06 -1.07 14.99
C SER A 91 7.03 -2.06 14.36
N ILE A 92 7.18 -3.21 14.99
CA ILE A 92 7.90 -4.35 14.43
C ILE A 92 6.85 -5.40 14.12
N CYS A 93 6.84 -5.92 12.90
CA CYS A 93 5.92 -6.97 12.51
C CYS A 93 6.68 -8.15 11.89
N SER A 94 6.17 -9.34 12.18
CA SER A 94 6.57 -10.58 11.54
C SER A 94 5.34 -11.23 10.93
N GLY A 95 5.49 -11.86 9.77
CA GLY A 95 4.40 -12.56 9.09
C GLY A 95 4.91 -13.85 8.47
N GLN A 96 4.09 -14.89 8.52
CA GLN A 96 4.36 -16.18 7.89
C GLN A 96 3.17 -16.62 7.06
N VAL A 97 3.44 -16.99 5.82
CA VAL A 97 2.46 -17.62 4.93
C VAL A 97 2.63 -19.12 5.02
N LEU A 98 1.59 -19.81 5.46
CA LEU A 98 1.60 -21.27 5.59
C LEU A 98 1.27 -21.91 4.24
N HIS A 99 1.92 -23.02 3.89
CA HIS A 99 1.72 -23.72 2.63
C HIS A 99 0.44 -24.58 2.59
N CYS A 100 -0.17 -24.82 3.75
CA CYS A 100 -1.45 -25.53 3.87
C CYS A 100 -2.23 -25.00 5.09
N PRO A 101 -3.55 -25.26 5.18
CA PRO A 101 -4.34 -24.94 6.37
C PRO A 101 -3.86 -25.73 7.59
N TYR A 102 -3.66 -25.05 8.71
CA TYR A 102 -3.29 -25.64 9.98
C TYR A 102 -4.50 -25.75 10.90
N ASN A 103 -4.53 -26.80 11.72
CA ASN A 103 -5.49 -26.93 12.82
C ASN A 103 -5.13 -25.97 13.96
N TYR A 104 -6.01 -25.87 14.97
CA TYR A 104 -5.84 -24.98 16.10
C TYR A 104 -4.50 -25.18 16.83
N GLU A 105 -4.12 -26.42 17.12
CA GLU A 105 -2.87 -26.70 17.87
C GLU A 105 -1.61 -26.31 17.08
N ASN A 106 -1.58 -26.61 15.80
CA ASN A 106 -0.45 -26.21 14.94
C ASN A 106 -0.41 -24.68 14.74
N THR A 107 -1.56 -24.04 14.58
CA THR A 107 -1.62 -22.57 14.50
C THR A 107 -1.12 -21.93 15.78
N LYS A 108 -1.53 -22.44 16.94
CA LYS A 108 -1.06 -21.97 18.25
C LYS A 108 0.47 -22.11 18.41
N LEU A 109 1.04 -23.22 17.91
CA LEU A 109 2.49 -23.43 17.94
C LEU A 109 3.21 -22.35 17.09
N ILE A 110 2.76 -22.15 15.85
CA ILE A 110 3.33 -21.11 14.97
C ILE A 110 3.25 -19.72 15.60
N VAL A 111 2.11 -19.36 16.20
CA VAL A 111 1.95 -18.06 16.89
C VAL A 111 2.95 -17.92 18.03
N LYS A 112 3.20 -18.98 18.80
CA LYS A 112 4.22 -18.96 19.86
C LYS A 112 5.60 -18.73 19.29
N GLU A 113 6.02 -19.52 18.28
CA GLU A 113 7.32 -19.35 17.62
C GLU A 113 7.51 -17.95 17.08
N MET A 114 6.51 -17.40 16.38
CA MET A 114 6.57 -16.04 15.86
C MET A 114 6.67 -14.99 16.96
N THR A 115 5.99 -15.19 18.08
CA THR A 115 6.06 -14.27 19.22
C THR A 115 7.42 -14.32 19.90
N GLU A 116 8.02 -15.51 20.04
CA GLU A 116 9.37 -15.68 20.60
C GLU A 116 10.42 -15.02 19.70
N LEU A 117 10.35 -15.23 18.39
CA LEU A 117 11.26 -14.58 17.44
C LEU A 117 11.13 -13.06 17.46
N LEU A 118 9.91 -12.55 17.57
CA LEU A 118 9.66 -11.11 17.67
C LEU A 118 10.19 -10.53 18.99
N ALA A 119 10.06 -11.26 20.09
CA ALA A 119 10.61 -10.87 21.38
C ALA A 119 12.15 -10.83 21.36
N LEU A 120 12.78 -11.81 20.72
CA LEU A 120 14.24 -11.82 20.52
C LEU A 120 14.72 -10.63 19.68
N ASP A 121 13.99 -10.29 18.61
CA ASP A 121 14.29 -9.12 17.79
C ASP A 121 14.18 -7.80 18.57
N LEU A 122 13.19 -7.69 19.46
CA LEU A 122 13.08 -6.54 20.38
C LEU A 122 14.27 -6.45 21.31
N VAL A 123 14.68 -7.57 21.91
CA VAL A 123 15.85 -7.62 22.82
C VAL A 123 17.14 -7.25 22.08
N GLU A 124 17.36 -7.81 20.89
CA GLU A 124 18.53 -7.51 20.06
C GLU A 124 18.61 -6.03 19.69
N LYS A 125 17.48 -5.40 19.42
CA LYS A 125 17.39 -3.98 19.10
C LYS A 125 17.36 -3.06 20.32
N GLY A 126 17.34 -3.60 21.55
CA GLY A 126 17.22 -2.83 22.77
C GLY A 126 15.88 -2.08 22.90
N LEU A 127 14.81 -2.64 22.35
CA LEU A 127 13.48 -2.02 22.31
C LEU A 127 12.51 -2.72 23.28
N VAL A 128 11.48 -1.98 23.67
CA VAL A 128 10.34 -2.49 24.43
C VAL A 128 9.05 -2.21 23.68
N ALA A 129 8.07 -3.10 23.83
CA ALA A 129 6.74 -2.93 23.25
C ALA A 129 5.70 -2.76 24.36
N ASN A 130 4.76 -1.87 24.16
CA ASN A 130 3.62 -1.65 25.05
C ASN A 130 2.32 -2.25 24.50
N GLN A 131 2.35 -2.77 23.27
CA GLN A 131 1.20 -3.41 22.63
C GLN A 131 1.66 -4.54 21.72
N ILE A 132 0.93 -5.65 21.75
CA ILE A 132 1.07 -6.77 20.82
C ILE A 132 -0.27 -6.97 20.14
N SER A 133 -0.25 -7.14 18.81
CA SER A 133 -1.43 -7.49 18.02
C SER A 133 -1.11 -8.69 17.13
N ASN A 134 -2.01 -9.65 17.07
CA ASN A 134 -1.89 -10.82 16.22
C ASN A 134 -3.09 -10.92 15.27
N PHE A 135 -2.83 -11.24 14.01
CA PHE A 135 -3.85 -11.42 13.00
C PHE A 135 -3.69 -12.80 12.35
N ILE A 136 -4.75 -13.59 12.39
CA ILE A 136 -4.81 -14.90 11.74
C ILE A 136 -5.84 -14.82 10.62
N TYR A 137 -5.40 -15.10 9.39
CA TYR A 137 -6.26 -15.12 8.22
C TYR A 137 -6.40 -16.57 7.71
N SER A 138 -7.63 -16.99 7.46
CA SER A 138 -7.90 -18.24 6.77
C SER A 138 -8.47 -17.97 5.37
N ILE A 139 -7.91 -18.63 4.37
CA ILE A 139 -8.36 -18.51 2.98
C ILE A 139 -9.80 -19.00 2.78
N TYR A 140 -10.27 -19.87 3.67
CA TYR A 140 -11.62 -20.46 3.61
C TYR A 140 -12.65 -19.76 4.51
N CYS A 141 -12.25 -18.74 5.29
CA CYS A 141 -13.17 -18.01 6.15
C CYS A 141 -13.16 -16.53 5.75
N SER A 142 -14.27 -16.04 5.23
CA SER A 142 -14.46 -14.63 4.85
C SER A 142 -14.53 -13.66 6.05
N ARG A 143 -14.11 -14.08 7.23
CA ARG A 143 -14.07 -13.25 8.45
C ARG A 143 -12.65 -13.23 9.02
N ALA A 144 -12.03 -12.06 8.98
CA ALA A 144 -10.85 -11.80 9.77
C ALA A 144 -11.25 -11.74 11.26
N THR A 145 -10.64 -12.57 12.09
CA THR A 145 -10.82 -12.51 13.54
C THR A 145 -9.61 -11.80 14.13
N SER A 146 -9.81 -10.57 14.62
CA SER A 146 -8.76 -9.87 15.36
C SER A 146 -8.94 -10.14 16.87
N TYR A 147 -7.89 -10.59 17.52
CA TYR A 147 -7.83 -10.67 18.97
C TYR A 147 -6.94 -9.53 19.48
N ARG A 148 -7.50 -8.69 20.36
CA ARG A 148 -6.74 -7.74 21.18
C ARG A 148 -6.64 -8.36 22.57
N PHE A 149 -5.44 -8.49 23.06
CA PHE A 149 -5.15 -8.84 24.45
C PHE A 149 -4.71 -7.59 25.18
#